data_a4e9669bcdb5c9b2333d42117478fb32
#
_entry.id   a4e9669bcdb5c9b2333d42117478fb32
#
_cell.length_a   1.000
_cell.length_b   1.000
_cell.length_c   1.000
_cell.angle_alpha   90.00
_cell.angle_beta   90.00
_cell.angle_gamma   90.00
#
_symmetry.space_group_name_H-M   'P 1'
#
loop_
_entity.id
_entity.type
_entity.pdbx_description
1 polymer ?
#
loop_
_entity_poly.entity_id
_entity_poly.type
_entity_poly.pdbx_seq_one_letter_code
_entity_poly.pdbx_strand_id
1 'polypeptide(L)'
;MSIHRTVVLAGATSDAGLATASALIGAGARVIATGRSEERLAALRNAGAQTEIADPTSFTEMTALAEKLGSVDAVIPLVGGWRGGGGLAGQSDADFDALLPALQAVRATSRAFDAAIRASDAGRFAIVSSTAVTRPLAGGANYAAMKASSEAWTRAVAQGYAKAARDAGAALRTASVIFRAEGALQPDALSRAVVALWDRDAAELNDTVLTLG
;
A
#
# COMPACT_ATOMS: atom_id res chain seq x y z
N MET A 1 20.01 -6.43 -7.80
CA MET A 1 19.13 -7.18 -8.72
C MET A 1 18.22 -6.19 -9.41
N SER A 2 18.01 -6.23 -10.72
CA SER A 2 17.14 -5.26 -11.41
C SER A 2 15.70 -5.74 -11.33
N ILE A 3 14.79 -4.87 -10.84
CA ILE A 3 13.36 -5.17 -10.71
C ILE A 3 12.65 -4.66 -11.95
N HIS A 4 12.48 -5.50 -12.97
CA HIS A 4 11.69 -5.14 -14.16
C HIS A 4 10.18 -5.32 -13.87
N ARG A 5 9.62 -4.50 -13.00
CA ARG A 5 8.23 -4.58 -12.53
C ARG A 5 7.51 -3.25 -12.68
N THR A 6 6.21 -3.30 -12.92
CA THR A 6 5.33 -2.12 -12.92
C THR A 6 4.68 -1.99 -11.55
N VAL A 7 5.00 -0.90 -10.84
CA VAL A 7 4.56 -0.66 -9.46
C VAL A 7 3.70 0.60 -9.38
N VAL A 8 2.49 0.48 -8.86
CA VAL A 8 1.60 1.60 -8.57
C VAL A 8 1.76 2.01 -7.11
N LEU A 9 2.18 3.25 -6.89
CA LEU A 9 2.20 3.90 -5.58
C LEU A 9 0.99 4.83 -5.48
N ALA A 10 -0.06 4.40 -4.81
CA ALA A 10 -1.33 5.11 -4.76
C ALA A 10 -1.37 6.11 -3.59
N GLY A 11 -1.43 7.43 -3.91
CA GLY A 11 -1.37 8.50 -2.92
C GLY A 11 0.06 8.79 -2.45
N ALA A 12 1.02 8.78 -3.36
CA ALA A 12 2.47 8.77 -3.06
C ALA A 12 3.08 10.15 -2.79
N THR A 13 2.29 11.20 -2.55
CA THR A 13 2.77 12.60 -2.45
C THR A 13 3.42 12.98 -1.11
N SER A 14 3.76 12.01 -0.26
CA SER A 14 4.54 12.19 0.98
C SER A 14 6.02 11.92 0.75
N ASP A 15 6.88 12.30 1.72
CA ASP A 15 8.31 12.00 1.69
C ASP A 15 8.58 10.50 1.58
N ALA A 16 7.80 9.67 2.29
CA ALA A 16 7.90 8.22 2.19
C ALA A 16 7.52 7.71 0.79
N GLY A 17 6.52 8.32 0.15
CA GLY A 17 6.15 8.01 -1.23
C GLY A 17 7.24 8.37 -2.23
N LEU A 18 7.82 9.57 -2.10
CA LEU A 18 8.92 10.04 -2.95
C LEU A 18 10.17 9.14 -2.80
N ALA A 19 10.57 8.85 -1.56
CA ALA A 19 11.71 7.97 -1.28
C ALA A 19 11.47 6.55 -1.85
N THR A 20 10.26 6.00 -1.67
CA THR A 20 9.92 4.68 -2.20
C THR A 20 9.92 4.66 -3.73
N ALA A 21 9.38 5.70 -4.38
CA ALA A 21 9.41 5.84 -5.83
C ALA A 21 10.86 5.89 -6.36
N SER A 22 11.71 6.72 -5.76
CA SER A 22 13.11 6.86 -6.13
C SER A 22 13.89 5.55 -5.98
N ALA A 23 13.67 4.82 -4.88
CA ALA A 23 14.33 3.53 -4.65
C ALA A 23 13.90 2.45 -5.65
N LEU A 24 12.60 2.37 -5.96
CA LEU A 24 12.06 1.45 -6.97
C LEU A 24 12.60 1.76 -8.37
N ILE A 25 12.64 3.03 -8.76
CA ILE A 25 13.21 3.47 -10.06
C ILE A 25 14.70 3.12 -10.11
N GLY A 26 15.45 3.40 -9.05
CA GLY A 26 16.87 3.03 -8.94
C GLY A 26 17.11 1.52 -9.03
N ALA A 27 16.13 0.70 -8.61
CA ALA A 27 16.14 -0.75 -8.76
C ALA A 27 15.65 -1.24 -10.14
N GLY A 28 15.25 -0.34 -11.06
CA GLY A 28 14.82 -0.66 -12.43
C GLY A 28 13.31 -0.90 -12.59
N ALA A 29 12.49 -0.57 -11.61
CA ALA A 29 11.05 -0.66 -11.74
C ALA A 29 10.46 0.51 -12.55
N ARG A 30 9.37 0.26 -13.25
CA ARG A 30 8.49 1.29 -13.78
C ARG A 30 7.51 1.70 -12.67
N VAL A 31 7.61 2.93 -12.21
CA VAL A 31 6.75 3.44 -11.12
C VAL A 31 5.66 4.35 -11.68
N ILE A 32 4.41 4.06 -11.31
CA ILE A 32 3.25 4.91 -11.53
C ILE A 32 2.83 5.48 -10.17
N ALA A 33 2.94 6.78 -9.99
CA ALA A 33 2.58 7.46 -8.76
C ALA A 33 1.26 8.22 -8.93
N THR A 34 0.31 8.02 -8.02
CA THR A 34 -0.96 8.76 -8.06
C THR A 34 -1.10 9.75 -6.92
N GLY A 35 -1.90 10.77 -7.15
CA GLY A 35 -2.27 11.78 -6.19
C GLY A 35 -3.36 12.70 -6.76
N ARG A 36 -3.96 13.52 -5.91
CA ARG A 36 -5.05 14.42 -6.29
C ARG A 36 -4.59 15.80 -6.77
N SER A 37 -3.30 16.12 -6.65
CA SER A 37 -2.73 17.42 -6.98
C SER A 37 -1.55 17.26 -7.94
N GLU A 38 -1.66 17.89 -9.10
CA GLU A 38 -0.59 17.95 -10.10
C GLU A 38 0.70 18.55 -9.52
N GLU A 39 0.57 19.63 -8.73
CA GLU A 39 1.71 20.27 -8.07
C GLU A 39 2.46 19.33 -7.14
N ARG A 40 1.71 18.55 -6.31
CA ARG A 40 2.32 17.61 -5.38
C ARG A 40 2.92 16.39 -6.07
N LEU A 41 2.51 16.08 -7.31
CA LEU A 41 3.08 15.01 -8.11
C LEU A 41 4.37 15.44 -8.85
N ALA A 42 4.67 16.74 -8.92
CA ALA A 42 5.83 17.26 -9.66
C ALA A 42 7.16 16.65 -9.15
N ALA A 43 7.34 16.52 -7.84
CA ALA A 43 8.56 15.92 -7.27
C ALA A 43 8.73 14.45 -7.70
N LEU A 44 7.66 13.67 -7.74
CA LEU A 44 7.66 12.27 -8.19
C LEU A 44 7.98 12.17 -9.68
N ARG A 45 7.43 13.07 -10.50
CA ARG A 45 7.75 13.16 -11.94
C ARG A 45 9.21 13.50 -12.16
N ASN A 46 9.75 14.45 -11.41
CA ASN A 46 11.18 14.83 -11.48
C ASN A 46 12.10 13.68 -11.04
N ALA A 47 11.65 12.81 -10.15
CA ALA A 47 12.36 11.59 -9.76
C ALA A 47 12.26 10.46 -10.80
N GLY A 48 11.52 10.64 -11.91
CA GLY A 48 11.39 9.69 -13.00
C GLY A 48 10.15 8.79 -12.94
N ALA A 49 9.22 9.02 -12.00
CA ALA A 49 7.96 8.29 -11.99
C ALA A 49 6.99 8.81 -13.07
N GLN A 50 6.23 7.91 -13.67
CA GLN A 50 5.01 8.29 -14.39
C GLN A 50 3.98 8.75 -13.35
N THR A 51 3.32 9.87 -13.58
CA THR A 51 2.34 10.41 -12.62
C THR A 51 0.94 10.44 -13.22
N GLU A 52 -0.07 10.09 -12.43
CA GLU A 52 -1.48 10.10 -12.81
C GLU A 52 -2.29 10.83 -11.74
N ILE A 53 -3.14 11.77 -12.18
CA ILE A 53 -4.09 12.42 -11.26
C ILE A 53 -5.25 11.45 -11.06
N ALA A 54 -5.30 10.87 -9.87
CA ALA A 54 -6.36 9.95 -9.47
C ALA A 54 -6.46 9.90 -7.93
N ASP A 55 -7.69 9.88 -7.41
CA ASP A 55 -7.94 9.73 -5.98
C ASP A 55 -7.84 8.24 -5.60
N PRO A 56 -6.85 7.84 -4.79
CA PRO A 56 -6.71 6.44 -4.38
C PRO A 56 -7.87 5.92 -3.52
N THR A 57 -8.73 6.79 -3.01
CA THR A 57 -9.94 6.41 -2.27
C THR A 57 -11.13 6.11 -3.19
N SER A 58 -11.07 6.54 -4.43
CA SER A 58 -12.11 6.35 -5.45
C SER A 58 -11.93 5.02 -6.16
N PHE A 59 -12.85 4.08 -5.94
CA PHE A 59 -12.83 2.79 -6.67
C PHE A 59 -12.95 2.99 -8.19
N THR A 60 -13.79 3.93 -8.62
CA THR A 60 -14.01 4.21 -10.05
C THR A 60 -12.72 4.72 -10.72
N GLU A 61 -12.03 5.68 -10.08
CA GLU A 61 -10.78 6.23 -10.64
C GLU A 61 -9.65 5.19 -10.63
N MET A 62 -9.56 4.37 -9.57
CA MET A 62 -8.58 3.28 -9.52
C MET A 62 -8.87 2.19 -10.54
N THR A 63 -10.14 1.90 -10.84
CA THR A 63 -10.52 0.95 -11.90
C THR A 63 -10.13 1.49 -13.27
N ALA A 64 -10.45 2.75 -13.57
CA ALA A 64 -10.06 3.39 -14.83
C ALA A 64 -8.53 3.40 -15.02
N LEU A 65 -7.79 3.63 -13.92
CA LEU A 65 -6.32 3.56 -13.96
C LEU A 65 -5.83 2.14 -14.21
N ALA A 66 -6.41 1.12 -13.56
CA ALA A 66 -6.05 -0.28 -13.77
C ALA A 66 -6.29 -0.71 -15.23
N GLU A 67 -7.42 -0.33 -15.82
CA GLU A 67 -7.74 -0.58 -17.21
C GLU A 67 -6.75 0.12 -18.17
N LYS A 68 -6.41 1.39 -17.89
CA LYS A 68 -5.43 2.17 -18.67
C LYS A 68 -4.04 1.51 -18.66
N LEU A 69 -3.61 0.98 -17.51
CA LEU A 69 -2.27 0.39 -17.35
C LEU A 69 -2.18 -1.04 -17.88
N GLY A 70 -3.27 -1.79 -17.83
CA GLY A 70 -3.37 -3.19 -18.23
C GLY A 70 -2.62 -4.13 -17.30
N SER A 71 -1.28 -4.18 -17.37
CA SER A 71 -0.45 -5.04 -16.52
C SER A 71 0.22 -4.25 -15.39
N VAL A 72 0.08 -4.76 -14.16
CA VAL A 72 0.67 -4.19 -12.95
C VAL A 72 1.16 -5.33 -12.06
N ASP A 73 2.39 -5.21 -11.57
CA ASP A 73 3.00 -6.21 -10.70
C ASP A 73 2.82 -5.90 -9.21
N ALA A 74 2.68 -4.62 -8.84
CA ALA A 74 2.40 -4.27 -7.46
C ALA A 74 1.56 -3.02 -7.30
N VAL A 75 0.79 -2.99 -6.22
CA VAL A 75 0.05 -1.80 -5.77
C VAL A 75 0.27 -1.58 -4.29
N ILE A 76 0.67 -0.36 -3.94
CA ILE A 76 0.98 0.05 -2.57
C ILE A 76 0.26 1.36 -2.28
N PRO A 77 -0.90 1.32 -1.58
CA PRO A 77 -1.56 2.52 -1.10
C PRO A 77 -0.76 3.16 0.03
N LEU A 78 -0.43 4.44 -0.15
CA LEU A 78 0.37 5.25 0.79
C LEU A 78 -0.46 6.38 1.42
N VAL A 79 -1.78 6.30 1.31
CA VAL A 79 -2.70 7.22 1.98
C VAL A 79 -2.68 6.93 3.48
N GLY A 80 -2.44 7.96 4.27
CA GLY A 80 -2.42 7.81 5.71
C GLY A 80 -2.02 9.09 6.42
N GLY A 81 -1.94 9.00 7.70
CA GLY A 81 -1.56 10.05 8.62
C GLY A 81 -1.82 9.58 10.03
N TRP A 82 -1.45 10.38 11.01
CA TRP A 82 -1.76 10.15 12.41
C TRP A 82 -2.65 11.26 12.94
N ARG A 83 -3.64 10.89 13.72
CA ARG A 83 -4.48 11.76 14.53
C ARG A 83 -4.68 11.09 15.88
N GLY A 84 -4.72 11.89 16.94
CA GLY A 84 -4.97 11.37 18.28
C GLY A 84 -4.55 12.36 19.37
N GLY A 85 -4.67 11.92 20.61
CA GLY A 85 -4.40 12.68 21.83
C GLY A 85 -5.62 12.67 22.76
N GLY A 86 -5.49 13.29 23.94
CA GLY A 86 -6.61 13.51 24.87
C GLY A 86 -7.26 12.25 25.50
N GLY A 87 -6.59 11.10 25.44
CA GLY A 87 -7.17 9.83 25.91
C GLY A 87 -8.37 9.38 25.05
N LEU A 88 -9.21 8.50 25.60
CA LEU A 88 -10.38 8.00 24.86
C LEU A 88 -11.44 9.09 24.62
N ALA A 89 -11.66 9.95 25.61
CA ALA A 89 -12.60 11.07 25.49
C ALA A 89 -12.17 12.14 24.48
N GLY A 90 -10.87 12.20 24.15
CA GLY A 90 -10.34 13.11 23.14
C GLY A 90 -10.37 12.57 21.71
N GLN A 91 -10.93 11.38 21.49
CA GLN A 91 -11.07 10.82 20.13
C GLN A 91 -12.28 11.45 19.43
N SER A 92 -12.04 12.44 18.58
CA SER A 92 -13.11 13.16 17.88
C SER A 92 -13.57 12.44 16.61
N ASP A 93 -14.82 12.68 16.20
CA ASP A 93 -15.37 12.21 14.92
C ASP A 93 -14.59 12.82 13.74
N ALA A 94 -14.17 14.09 13.86
CA ALA A 94 -13.36 14.74 12.84
C ALA A 94 -12.00 14.06 12.61
N ASP A 95 -11.34 13.57 13.67
CA ASP A 95 -10.11 12.78 13.55
C ASP A 95 -10.38 11.40 12.94
N PHE A 96 -11.51 10.77 13.31
CA PHE A 96 -11.93 9.50 12.71
C PHE A 96 -12.15 9.68 11.19
N ASP A 97 -12.89 10.70 10.78
CA ASP A 97 -13.16 11.00 9.37
C ASP A 97 -11.87 11.34 8.60
N ALA A 98 -10.92 12.03 9.22
CA ALA A 98 -9.62 12.34 8.63
C ALA A 98 -8.73 11.09 8.42
N LEU A 99 -8.93 10.03 9.21
CA LEU A 99 -8.20 8.76 9.11
C LEU A 99 -8.87 7.76 8.15
N LEU A 100 -10.17 7.87 7.95
CA LEU A 100 -10.96 6.95 7.11
C LEU A 100 -10.44 6.80 5.67
N PRO A 101 -9.93 7.86 5.00
CA PRO A 101 -9.35 7.74 3.65
C PRO A 101 -8.24 6.69 3.52
N ALA A 102 -7.50 6.39 4.60
CA ALA A 102 -6.48 5.34 4.56
C ALA A 102 -7.09 3.94 4.29
N LEU A 103 -8.17 3.60 5.00
CA LEU A 103 -8.90 2.34 4.77
C LEU A 103 -9.61 2.34 3.42
N GLN A 104 -10.19 3.47 3.01
CA GLN A 104 -10.85 3.60 1.70
C GLN A 104 -9.86 3.35 0.56
N ALA A 105 -8.64 3.88 0.63
CA ALA A 105 -7.60 3.65 -0.36
C ALA A 105 -7.17 2.17 -0.42
N VAL A 106 -7.00 1.50 0.71
CA VAL A 106 -6.72 0.05 0.75
C VAL A 106 -7.83 -0.73 0.05
N ARG A 107 -9.09 -0.42 0.33
CA ARG A 107 -10.25 -1.09 -0.27
C ARG A 107 -10.39 -0.80 -1.76
N ALA A 108 -10.22 0.45 -2.18
CA ALA A 108 -10.39 0.86 -3.57
C ALA A 108 -9.28 0.26 -4.45
N THR A 109 -8.02 0.40 -4.04
CA THR A 109 -6.87 -0.07 -4.81
C THR A 109 -6.82 -1.60 -4.90
N SER A 110 -7.01 -2.33 -3.79
CA SER A 110 -6.97 -3.80 -3.80
C SER A 110 -8.03 -4.40 -4.72
N ARG A 111 -9.23 -3.81 -4.75
CA ARG A 111 -10.33 -4.28 -5.61
C ARG A 111 -10.11 -3.93 -7.08
N ALA A 112 -9.66 -2.70 -7.35
CA ALA A 112 -9.46 -2.23 -8.72
C ALA A 112 -8.33 -2.98 -9.45
N PHE A 113 -7.27 -3.32 -8.73
CA PHE A 113 -6.10 -3.97 -9.29
C PHE A 113 -6.03 -5.49 -9.04
N ASP A 114 -7.05 -6.11 -8.43
CA ASP A 114 -7.03 -7.55 -8.09
C ASP A 114 -6.70 -8.42 -9.32
N ALA A 115 -7.39 -8.19 -10.42
CA ALA A 115 -7.19 -8.96 -11.65
C ALA A 115 -5.77 -8.79 -12.22
N ALA A 116 -5.26 -7.54 -12.27
CA ALA A 116 -3.92 -7.25 -12.80
C ALA A 116 -2.82 -7.87 -11.93
N ILE A 117 -2.92 -7.75 -10.58
CA ILE A 117 -1.97 -8.35 -9.66
C ILE A 117 -1.97 -9.87 -9.77
N ARG A 118 -3.15 -10.49 -9.86
CA ARG A 118 -3.28 -11.95 -9.98
C ARG A 118 -2.78 -12.50 -11.32
N ALA A 119 -2.81 -11.67 -12.37
CA ALA A 119 -2.26 -12.02 -13.68
C ALA A 119 -0.74 -11.90 -13.75
N SER A 120 -0.10 -11.18 -12.82
CA SER A 120 1.36 -11.07 -12.73
C SER A 120 2.00 -12.40 -12.29
N ASP A 121 3.17 -12.69 -12.82
CA ASP A 121 4.00 -13.83 -12.40
C ASP A 121 4.65 -13.62 -11.02
N ALA A 122 4.61 -12.41 -10.47
CA ALA A 122 5.15 -12.05 -9.15
C ALA A 122 4.37 -10.87 -8.52
N GLY A 123 3.03 -10.99 -8.46
CA GLY A 123 2.15 -9.93 -8.00
C GLY A 123 2.32 -9.60 -6.50
N ARG A 124 2.25 -8.32 -6.14
CA ARG A 124 2.39 -7.84 -4.76
C ARG A 124 1.33 -6.79 -4.44
N PHE A 125 0.65 -6.97 -3.33
CA PHE A 125 -0.14 -5.93 -2.68
C PHE A 125 0.44 -5.68 -1.30
N ALA A 126 0.75 -4.44 -0.94
CA ALA A 126 1.31 -4.17 0.38
C ALA A 126 0.73 -2.88 0.98
N ILE A 127 0.51 -2.88 2.29
CA ILE A 127 0.03 -1.72 3.03
C ILE A 127 1.02 -1.29 4.11
N VAL A 128 0.93 -0.03 4.52
CA VAL A 128 1.62 0.47 5.71
C VAL A 128 0.64 0.52 6.88
N SER A 129 0.94 -0.26 7.91
CA SER A 129 0.25 -0.30 9.19
C SER A 129 1.17 0.21 10.32
N SER A 130 0.81 -0.05 11.56
CA SER A 130 1.55 0.37 12.75
C SER A 130 1.54 -0.71 13.83
N THR A 131 2.59 -0.76 14.63
CA THR A 131 2.62 -1.58 15.85
C THR A 131 1.55 -1.19 16.87
N ALA A 132 0.93 -0.01 16.74
CA ALA A 132 -0.22 0.40 17.55
C ALA A 132 -1.42 -0.57 17.45
N VAL A 133 -1.51 -1.39 16.38
CA VAL A 133 -2.55 -2.42 16.25
C VAL A 133 -2.41 -3.51 17.31
N THR A 134 -1.19 -3.85 17.74
CA THR A 134 -0.95 -4.91 18.73
C THR A 134 -1.15 -4.43 20.17
N ARG A 135 -0.95 -3.14 20.42
CA ARG A 135 -1.11 -2.52 21.73
C ARG A 135 -1.72 -1.13 21.57
N PRO A 136 -3.03 -1.03 21.28
CA PRO A 136 -3.68 0.26 21.10
C PRO A 136 -3.71 1.06 22.40
N LEU A 137 -3.38 2.34 22.30
CA LEU A 137 -3.48 3.29 23.40
C LEU A 137 -4.78 4.09 23.28
N ALA A 138 -5.37 4.49 24.40
CA ALA A 138 -6.63 5.24 24.44
C ALA A 138 -6.58 6.52 23.60
N GLY A 139 -5.46 7.26 23.63
CA GLY A 139 -5.28 8.48 22.83
C GLY A 139 -5.04 8.25 21.33
N GLY A 140 -4.91 7.01 20.88
CA GLY A 140 -4.75 6.62 19.48
C GLY A 140 -5.81 5.63 19.01
N ALA A 141 -6.95 5.54 19.70
CA ALA A 141 -7.95 4.51 19.44
C ALA A 141 -8.49 4.57 18.00
N ASN A 142 -8.85 5.76 17.50
CA ASN A 142 -9.28 5.95 16.11
C ASN A 142 -8.21 5.46 15.10
N TYR A 143 -6.96 5.85 15.31
CA TYR A 143 -5.85 5.44 14.46
C TYR A 143 -5.63 3.93 14.48
N ALA A 144 -5.57 3.33 15.67
CA ALA A 144 -5.38 1.89 15.81
C ALA A 144 -6.53 1.09 15.20
N ALA A 145 -7.78 1.54 15.37
CA ALA A 145 -8.95 0.93 14.75
C ALA A 145 -8.89 0.96 13.21
N MET A 146 -8.51 2.10 12.61
CA MET A 146 -8.36 2.21 11.16
C MET A 146 -7.23 1.30 10.63
N LYS A 147 -6.10 1.24 11.33
CA LYS A 147 -5.00 0.34 10.96
C LYS A 147 -5.39 -1.13 11.11
N ALA A 148 -6.06 -1.50 12.19
CA ALA A 148 -6.56 -2.87 12.40
C ALA A 148 -7.56 -3.29 11.30
N SER A 149 -8.48 -2.39 10.92
CA SER A 149 -9.43 -2.63 9.82
C SER A 149 -8.70 -2.80 8.47
N SER A 150 -7.66 -2.00 8.22
CA SER A 150 -6.85 -2.12 7.01
C SER A 150 -6.08 -3.45 6.98
N GLU A 151 -5.54 -3.91 8.12
CA GLU A 151 -4.88 -5.21 8.21
C GLU A 151 -5.86 -6.37 7.99
N ALA A 152 -7.06 -6.32 8.61
CA ALA A 152 -8.08 -7.34 8.40
C ALA A 152 -8.47 -7.46 6.92
N TRP A 153 -8.64 -6.32 6.22
CA TRP A 153 -8.90 -6.30 4.79
C TRP A 153 -7.74 -6.92 3.99
N THR A 154 -6.50 -6.56 4.30
CA THR A 154 -5.30 -7.05 3.62
C THR A 154 -5.10 -8.55 3.79
N ARG A 155 -5.44 -9.11 4.96
CA ARG A 155 -5.47 -10.56 5.19
C ARG A 155 -6.54 -11.25 4.36
N ALA A 156 -7.72 -10.63 4.19
CA ALA A 156 -8.75 -11.16 3.29
C ALA A 156 -8.26 -11.18 1.82
N VAL A 157 -7.50 -10.17 1.39
CA VAL A 157 -6.85 -10.16 0.06
C VAL A 157 -5.86 -11.32 -0.05
N ALA A 158 -5.01 -11.53 0.95
CA ALA A 158 -4.05 -12.65 0.99
C ALA A 158 -4.74 -14.02 0.88
N GLN A 159 -5.84 -14.21 1.62
CA GLN A 159 -6.65 -15.41 1.55
C GLN A 159 -7.26 -15.61 0.16
N GLY A 160 -7.71 -14.52 -0.49
CA GLY A 160 -8.23 -14.54 -1.85
C GLY A 160 -7.18 -15.01 -2.86
N TYR A 161 -5.94 -14.52 -2.76
CA TYR A 161 -4.83 -14.95 -3.61
C TYR A 161 -4.51 -16.44 -3.43
N ALA A 162 -4.39 -16.88 -2.17
CA ALA A 162 -4.13 -18.29 -1.87
C ALA A 162 -5.26 -19.21 -2.36
N LYS A 163 -6.52 -18.78 -2.22
CA LYS A 163 -7.67 -19.52 -2.74
C LYS A 163 -7.63 -19.64 -4.26
N ALA A 164 -7.39 -18.55 -4.95
CA ALA A 164 -7.35 -18.54 -6.41
C ALA A 164 -6.24 -19.45 -6.97
N ALA A 165 -5.06 -19.46 -6.36
CA ALA A 165 -3.97 -20.36 -6.74
C ALA A 165 -4.34 -21.84 -6.53
N ARG A 166 -4.97 -22.18 -5.38
CA ARG A 166 -5.45 -23.54 -5.11
C ARG A 166 -6.53 -23.99 -6.10
N ASP A 167 -7.53 -23.12 -6.37
CA ASP A 167 -8.63 -23.43 -7.29
C ASP A 167 -8.11 -23.69 -8.72
N ALA A 168 -7.03 -23.00 -9.10
CA ALA A 168 -6.37 -23.17 -10.39
C ALA A 168 -5.34 -24.31 -10.43
N GLY A 169 -5.08 -25.00 -9.30
CA GLY A 169 -4.02 -26.01 -9.21
C GLY A 169 -2.62 -25.45 -9.49
N ALA A 170 -2.39 -24.17 -9.23
CA ALA A 170 -1.16 -23.45 -9.57
C ALA A 170 -0.37 -23.04 -8.31
N ALA A 171 0.93 -22.78 -8.50
CA ALA A 171 1.76 -22.21 -7.46
C ALA A 171 1.28 -20.77 -7.12
N LEU A 172 1.36 -20.41 -5.85
CA LEU A 172 1.04 -19.05 -5.40
C LEU A 172 2.13 -18.08 -5.87
N ARG A 173 1.79 -17.17 -6.79
CA ARG A 173 2.70 -16.15 -7.36
C ARG A 173 2.41 -14.75 -6.87
N THR A 174 1.33 -14.57 -6.12
CA THR A 174 0.87 -13.29 -5.59
C THR A 174 0.93 -13.27 -4.08
N ALA A 175 1.33 -12.13 -3.51
CA ALA A 175 1.38 -11.96 -2.05
C ALA A 175 0.76 -10.63 -1.62
N SER A 176 0.05 -10.67 -0.50
CA SER A 176 -0.46 -9.51 0.22
C SER A 176 0.30 -9.38 1.54
N VAL A 177 0.92 -8.22 1.78
CA VAL A 177 1.90 -7.99 2.85
C VAL A 177 1.52 -6.79 3.70
N ILE A 178 1.76 -6.85 4.99
CA ILE A 178 1.54 -5.78 5.94
C ILE A 178 2.91 -5.30 6.47
N PHE A 179 3.25 -4.05 6.19
CA PHE A 179 4.38 -3.38 6.82
C PHE A 179 3.91 -2.65 8.07
N ARG A 180 4.41 -3.01 9.25
CA ARG A 180 4.14 -2.29 10.50
C ARG A 180 5.28 -1.36 10.83
N ALA A 181 5.02 -0.05 10.83
CA ALA A 181 5.97 0.94 11.34
C ALA A 181 5.92 0.97 12.87
N GLU A 182 7.09 1.06 13.48
CA GLU A 182 7.25 1.37 14.89
C GLU A 182 7.42 2.89 15.04
N GLY A 183 6.44 3.55 15.67
CA GLY A 183 6.41 5.01 15.75
C GLY A 183 6.16 5.69 14.41
N ALA A 184 6.93 6.74 14.11
CA ALA A 184 6.85 7.48 12.85
C ALA A 184 7.44 6.64 11.71
N LEU A 185 6.72 6.59 10.58
CA LEU A 185 7.19 5.88 9.40
C LEU A 185 8.50 6.51 8.89
N GLN A 186 9.56 5.70 8.84
CA GLN A 186 10.84 6.10 8.28
C GLN A 186 10.84 5.83 6.76
N PRO A 187 11.03 6.87 5.92
CA PRO A 187 11.00 6.71 4.46
C PRO A 187 11.95 5.66 3.92
N ASP A 188 13.20 5.63 4.44
CA ASP A 188 14.21 4.67 4.00
C ASP A 188 13.89 3.22 4.39
N ALA A 189 13.28 3.01 5.57
CA ALA A 189 12.88 1.68 6.00
C ALA A 189 11.76 1.12 5.09
N LEU A 190 10.76 1.97 4.77
CA LEU A 190 9.73 1.59 3.82
C LEU A 190 10.30 1.30 2.43
N SER A 191 11.16 2.19 1.91
CA SER A 191 11.76 2.05 0.59
C SER A 191 12.50 0.73 0.44
N ARG A 192 13.37 0.38 1.40
CA ARG A 192 14.08 -0.90 1.42
C ARG A 192 13.13 -2.09 1.46
N ALA A 193 12.11 -2.03 2.33
CA ALA A 193 11.15 -3.13 2.48
C ALA A 193 10.30 -3.35 1.21
N VAL A 194 9.93 -2.27 0.52
CA VAL A 194 9.18 -2.34 -0.74
C VAL A 194 10.05 -2.92 -1.87
N VAL A 195 11.29 -2.48 -2.01
CA VAL A 195 12.22 -3.03 -3.01
C VAL A 195 12.47 -4.52 -2.76
N ALA A 196 12.56 -4.95 -1.51
CA ALA A 196 12.80 -6.34 -1.12
C ALA A 196 11.57 -7.28 -1.29
N LEU A 197 10.41 -6.78 -1.72
CA LEU A 197 9.20 -7.62 -1.91
C LEU A 197 9.39 -8.74 -2.93
N TRP A 198 10.38 -8.65 -3.79
CA TRP A 198 10.68 -9.68 -4.82
C TRP A 198 11.92 -10.52 -4.52
N ASP A 199 12.55 -10.31 -3.35
CA ASP A 199 13.68 -11.14 -2.89
C ASP A 199 13.22 -12.47 -2.28
N ARG A 200 11.91 -12.63 -2.05
CA ARG A 200 11.29 -13.81 -1.47
C ARG A 200 10.10 -14.28 -2.31
N ASP A 201 9.84 -15.57 -2.25
CA ASP A 201 8.70 -16.17 -2.92
C ASP A 201 7.36 -15.68 -2.36
N ALA A 202 6.35 -15.62 -3.24
CA ALA A 202 5.01 -15.18 -2.83
C ALA A 202 4.41 -16.08 -1.73
N ALA A 203 4.69 -17.39 -1.75
CA ALA A 203 4.20 -18.32 -0.75
C ALA A 203 4.78 -18.04 0.66
N GLU A 204 5.99 -17.50 0.75
CA GLU A 204 6.61 -17.11 2.01
C GLU A 204 6.13 -15.74 2.50
N LEU A 205 5.76 -14.85 1.57
CA LEU A 205 5.37 -13.47 1.87
C LEU A 205 3.88 -13.30 2.12
N ASN A 206 3.04 -14.12 1.50
CA ASN A 206 1.59 -13.92 1.55
C ASN A 206 1.06 -14.03 2.98
N ASP A 207 0.26 -13.06 3.39
CA ASP A 207 -0.29 -12.90 4.76
C ASP A 207 0.78 -12.66 5.84
N THR A 208 1.95 -12.14 5.48
CA THR A 208 2.98 -11.81 6.46
C THR A 208 2.87 -10.37 6.97
N VAL A 209 3.36 -10.20 8.20
CA VAL A 209 3.58 -8.89 8.82
C VAL A 209 5.08 -8.68 8.98
N LEU A 210 5.58 -7.62 8.37
CA LEU A 210 6.98 -7.23 8.44
C LEU A 210 7.11 -5.91 9.22
N THR A 211 7.85 -5.92 10.30
CA THR A 211 8.11 -4.70 11.09
C THR A 211 9.19 -3.89 10.39
N LEU A 212 8.92 -2.59 10.22
CA LEU A 212 9.87 -1.61 9.70
C LEU A 212 10.63 -1.01 10.89
N GLY A 213 11.91 -1.21 10.91
CA GLY A 213 12.85 -0.64 11.90
C GLY A 213 13.82 0.33 11.26
#